data_cfca5803ff4bd92f3e4d559528f7c58b
#
_entry.id   cfca5803ff4bd92f3e4d559528f7c58b
#
_cell.length_a   1.000
_cell.length_b   1.000
_cell.length_c   1.000
_cell.angle_alpha   90.00
_cell.angle_beta   90.00
_cell.angle_gamma   90.00
#
_symmetry.space_group_name_H-M   'P 1'
#
loop_
_entity.id
_entity.type
_entity.pdbx_description
1 polymer ?
#
loop_
_entity_poly.entity_id
_entity_poly.type
_entity_poly.pdbx_seq_one_letter_code
_entity_poly.pdbx_strand_id
1 'polypeptide(L)'
;MKFQLTLLAFALALSGCADHAARERLGIEDATVLKAGIGTSQDEAAGAANAQWVGAYASIVSSRTALASLQQRIDQLPGGKSGYFHAKAQCWIDAGQQTQQANDHWGFVEEAIGQAAVITMSLENGTPLSAANPVLRTVSTVRPDLWKIVNTIKGDPAFAQCPQAQQPLACAEVELLQAGHDAWARRFSAAEQRLPEVQDNLRKSAETALQCSQAKATPASAPAVQVPQKITLRADSLFRFDGSSEAAILPAGKRQLDGVVTGLKRAPTVRELKITGFADRLGSDTHNQSLSLQRAQTVRQYLRNHGVTLPMTAQGQGSANQLVTCQQTKRDELVRCLEPNRRVEIEFVLAES
;
A
#
# COMPACT_ATOMS: atom_id res chain seq x y z
N MET A 1 59.53 9.63 9.53
CA MET A 1 58.30 9.72 10.37
C MET A 1 57.19 10.65 9.82
N LYS A 2 57.48 11.69 9.04
CA LYS A 2 56.45 12.60 8.47
C LYS A 2 55.59 11.97 7.35
N PHE A 3 56.13 11.00 6.60
CA PHE A 3 55.43 10.35 5.47
C PHE A 3 54.35 9.33 5.93
N GLN A 4 54.52 8.71 7.07
CA GLN A 4 53.53 7.75 7.61
C GLN A 4 52.32 8.42 8.24
N LEU A 5 52.49 9.63 8.80
CA LEU A 5 51.36 10.40 9.35
C LEU A 5 50.43 10.95 8.28
N THR A 6 50.98 11.35 7.11
CA THR A 6 50.15 11.83 5.98
C THR A 6 49.35 10.73 5.32
N LEU A 7 49.91 9.51 5.24
CA LEU A 7 49.16 8.34 4.71
C LEU A 7 47.99 7.92 5.65
N LEU A 8 48.21 7.99 6.97
CA LEU A 8 47.14 7.70 7.94
C LEU A 8 46.01 8.74 7.91
N ALA A 9 46.35 10.02 7.78
CA ALA A 9 45.37 11.10 7.67
C ALA A 9 44.56 11.02 6.37
N PHE A 10 45.16 10.58 5.26
CA PHE A 10 44.48 10.40 3.98
C PHE A 10 43.54 9.16 3.99
N ALA A 11 43.94 8.07 4.67
CA ALA A 11 43.09 6.88 4.84
C ALA A 11 41.85 7.19 5.71
N LEU A 12 41.99 7.98 6.76
CA LEU A 12 40.88 8.41 7.62
C LEU A 12 39.92 9.37 6.91
N ALA A 13 40.42 10.23 6.01
CA ALA A 13 39.55 11.12 5.23
C ALA A 13 38.75 10.35 4.15
N LEU A 14 39.32 9.32 3.55
CA LEU A 14 38.64 8.49 2.55
C LEU A 14 37.55 7.59 3.18
N SER A 15 37.78 7.06 4.38
CA SER A 15 36.76 6.29 5.10
C SER A 15 35.57 7.16 5.52
N GLY A 16 35.78 8.39 5.98
CA GLY A 16 34.71 9.31 6.34
C GLY A 16 33.81 9.70 5.15
N CYS A 17 34.37 9.86 3.96
CA CYS A 17 33.56 10.12 2.75
C CYS A 17 32.77 8.89 2.30
N ALA A 18 33.34 7.69 2.41
CA ALA A 18 32.66 6.45 2.07
C ALA A 18 31.45 6.19 3.02
N ASP A 19 31.63 6.45 4.31
CA ASP A 19 30.60 6.31 5.31
C ASP A 19 29.45 7.33 5.09
N HIS A 20 29.76 8.57 4.73
CA HIS A 20 28.74 9.57 4.41
C HIS A 20 27.89 9.16 3.21
N ALA A 21 28.52 8.75 2.12
CA ALA A 21 27.82 8.30 0.91
C ALA A 21 26.97 7.05 1.16
N ALA A 22 27.44 6.11 2.00
CA ALA A 22 26.67 4.94 2.38
C ALA A 22 25.42 5.31 3.23
N ARG A 23 25.56 6.25 4.15
CA ARG A 23 24.42 6.75 4.95
C ARG A 23 23.34 7.42 4.09
N GLU A 24 23.75 8.21 3.09
CA GLU A 24 22.81 8.82 2.14
C GLU A 24 22.06 7.76 1.33
N ARG A 25 22.76 6.76 0.79
CA ARG A 25 22.13 5.65 0.05
C ARG A 25 21.17 4.82 0.90
N LEU A 26 21.47 4.66 2.19
CA LEU A 26 20.61 3.99 3.16
C LEU A 26 19.44 4.86 3.63
N GLY A 27 19.42 6.16 3.29
CA GLY A 27 18.38 7.08 3.72
C GLY A 27 18.39 7.37 5.23
N ILE A 28 19.58 7.30 5.89
CA ILE A 28 19.71 7.57 7.32
C ILE A 28 19.89 9.07 7.50
N GLU A 29 18.85 9.72 8.01
CA GLU A 29 18.83 11.18 8.23
C GLU A 29 19.49 11.58 9.55
N ASP A 30 19.48 10.71 10.57
CA ASP A 30 20.02 11.02 11.90
C ASP A 30 21.56 10.93 11.93
N ALA A 31 22.20 12.04 12.33
CA ALA A 31 23.64 12.10 12.52
C ALA A 31 24.16 11.25 13.71
N THR A 32 23.27 10.91 14.65
CA THR A 32 23.59 10.21 15.91
C THR A 32 22.94 8.83 15.99
N VAL A 33 23.21 8.01 14.99
CA VAL A 33 22.67 6.63 14.86
C VAL A 33 22.71 5.84 16.18
N LEU A 34 23.76 6.00 16.99
CA LEU A 34 23.90 5.33 18.29
C LEU A 34 23.02 5.89 19.42
N LYS A 35 22.28 6.97 19.20
CA LYS A 35 21.36 7.53 20.21
C LYS A 35 19.94 6.99 20.06
N ALA A 36 19.61 6.38 18.93
CA ALA A 36 18.29 5.80 18.73
C ALA A 36 18.11 4.63 19.72
N GLY A 37 17.08 4.67 20.50
CA GLY A 37 16.63 3.54 21.28
C GLY A 37 17.00 3.51 22.76
N ILE A 38 17.88 4.38 23.26
CA ILE A 38 18.08 4.45 24.70
C ILE A 38 16.91 5.21 25.33
N GLY A 39 16.05 4.50 26.07
CA GLY A 39 14.92 5.09 26.80
C GLY A 39 13.59 5.14 26.05
N THR A 40 13.46 4.60 24.84
CA THR A 40 12.17 4.41 24.19
C THR A 40 11.47 3.17 24.74
N SER A 41 10.21 3.31 25.14
CA SER A 41 9.35 2.17 25.45
C SER A 41 9.03 1.41 24.15
N GLN A 42 9.16 0.09 24.18
CA GLN A 42 8.69 -0.76 23.09
C GLN A 42 7.20 -1.05 23.27
N ASP A 43 6.48 -1.14 22.16
CA ASP A 43 5.12 -1.64 22.15
C ASP A 43 5.16 -3.16 22.42
N GLU A 44 4.44 -3.60 23.44
CA GLU A 44 4.35 -5.00 23.84
C GLU A 44 3.76 -5.87 22.74
N ALA A 45 2.80 -5.36 21.98
CA ALA A 45 2.22 -6.04 20.82
C ALA A 45 3.20 -6.15 19.64
N ALA A 46 4.19 -5.26 19.57
CA ALA A 46 5.26 -5.30 18.57
C ALA A 46 6.49 -6.12 19.03
N GLY A 47 6.42 -6.76 20.20
CA GLY A 47 7.42 -7.72 20.67
C GLY A 47 8.40 -7.20 21.69
N ALA A 48 8.01 -6.20 22.49
CA ALA A 48 8.75 -5.89 23.70
C ALA A 48 8.83 -7.12 24.61
N ALA A 49 9.91 -7.26 25.37
CA ALA A 49 10.05 -8.33 26.35
C ALA A 49 8.92 -8.22 27.38
N ASN A 50 8.01 -9.16 27.38
CA ASN A 50 6.91 -9.28 28.33
C ASN A 50 7.20 -10.31 29.42
N ALA A 51 6.40 -10.32 30.49
CA ALA A 51 6.59 -11.24 31.61
C ALA A 51 6.50 -12.72 31.19
N GLN A 52 5.65 -13.04 30.22
CA GLN A 52 5.51 -14.38 29.70
C GLN A 52 6.76 -14.83 28.94
N TRP A 53 7.33 -13.98 28.10
CA TRP A 53 8.59 -14.23 27.40
C TRP A 53 9.74 -14.38 28.39
N VAL A 54 9.86 -13.47 29.36
CA VAL A 54 10.89 -13.54 30.40
C VAL A 54 10.76 -14.84 31.19
N GLY A 55 9.55 -15.22 31.60
CA GLY A 55 9.31 -16.48 32.32
C GLY A 55 9.70 -17.72 31.52
N ALA A 56 9.40 -17.74 30.23
CA ALA A 56 9.71 -18.89 29.37
C ALA A 56 11.22 -19.07 29.10
N TYR A 57 11.98 -17.97 29.07
CA TYR A 57 13.38 -17.99 28.66
C TYR A 57 14.37 -17.60 29.77
N ALA A 58 13.91 -17.22 30.97
CA ALA A 58 14.76 -16.81 32.08
C ALA A 58 15.78 -17.90 32.53
N SER A 59 15.46 -19.17 32.32
CA SER A 59 16.34 -20.29 32.66
C SER A 59 17.36 -20.62 31.57
N ILE A 60 17.27 -20.00 30.39
CA ILE A 60 18.14 -20.28 29.26
C ILE A 60 19.37 -19.40 29.32
N VAL A 61 20.53 -19.97 29.54
CA VAL A 61 21.81 -19.31 29.80
C VAL A 61 22.51 -18.84 28.52
N SER A 62 22.03 -19.23 27.34
CA SER A 62 22.73 -18.99 26.07
C SER A 62 21.74 -18.65 24.96
N SER A 63 22.02 -17.58 24.23
CA SER A 63 21.24 -17.18 23.06
C SER A 63 21.11 -18.28 22.01
N ARG A 64 22.17 -19.13 21.85
CA ARG A 64 22.14 -20.29 20.97
C ARG A 64 21.07 -21.29 21.38
N THR A 65 20.98 -21.58 22.68
CA THR A 65 20.00 -22.53 23.22
C THR A 65 18.58 -21.94 23.10
N ALA A 66 18.41 -20.66 23.30
CA ALA A 66 17.13 -19.97 23.12
C ALA A 66 16.64 -20.06 21.67
N LEU A 67 17.50 -19.77 20.71
CA LEU A 67 17.18 -19.86 19.27
C LEU A 67 16.85 -21.32 18.85
N ALA A 68 17.61 -22.29 19.35
CA ALA A 68 17.32 -23.70 19.08
C ALA A 68 15.98 -24.18 19.69
N SER A 69 15.66 -23.73 20.91
CA SER A 69 14.37 -23.98 21.54
C SER A 69 13.22 -23.39 20.77
N LEU A 70 13.36 -22.13 20.31
CA LEU A 70 12.36 -21.45 19.47
C LEU A 70 12.16 -22.17 18.14
N GLN A 71 13.24 -22.61 17.49
CA GLN A 71 13.17 -23.41 16.27
C GLN A 71 12.37 -24.69 16.47
N GLN A 72 12.64 -25.41 17.54
CA GLN A 72 11.91 -26.64 17.85
C GLN A 72 10.41 -26.34 18.07
N ARG A 73 10.07 -25.29 18.79
CA ARG A 73 8.68 -24.93 19.09
C ARG A 73 7.92 -24.51 17.83
N ILE A 74 8.51 -23.69 16.97
CA ILE A 74 7.85 -23.27 15.73
C ILE A 74 7.66 -24.42 14.74
N ASP A 75 8.60 -25.39 14.73
CA ASP A 75 8.48 -26.62 13.92
C ASP A 75 7.35 -27.53 14.38
N GLN A 76 6.94 -27.46 15.65
CA GLN A 76 5.87 -28.24 16.27
C GLN A 76 4.49 -27.56 16.19
N LEU A 77 4.38 -26.35 15.69
CA LEU A 77 3.11 -25.65 15.60
C LEU A 77 2.11 -26.40 14.71
N PRO A 78 0.86 -26.58 15.16
CA PRO A 78 -0.19 -27.19 14.35
C PRO A 78 -0.56 -26.26 13.17
N GLY A 79 -0.79 -26.84 12.00
CA GLY A 79 -1.22 -26.09 10.80
C GLY A 79 -0.13 -25.85 9.75
N GLY A 80 1.07 -26.36 9.95
CA GLY A 80 2.16 -26.30 8.96
C GLY A 80 2.88 -24.94 8.94
N LYS A 81 3.92 -24.87 8.09
CA LYS A 81 4.84 -23.71 8.00
C LYS A 81 4.27 -22.55 7.16
N SER A 82 2.95 -22.40 7.08
CA SER A 82 2.30 -21.38 6.24
C SER A 82 1.75 -20.23 7.07
N GLY A 83 1.89 -19.02 6.53
CA GLY A 83 1.33 -17.81 7.09
C GLY A 83 2.39 -16.77 7.48
N TYR A 84 1.96 -15.52 7.48
CA TYR A 84 2.84 -14.38 7.70
C TYR A 84 3.60 -14.44 9.03
N PHE A 85 2.91 -14.72 10.13
CA PHE A 85 3.53 -14.72 11.45
C PHE A 85 4.44 -15.92 11.67
N HIS A 86 4.09 -17.09 11.13
CA HIS A 86 4.99 -18.26 11.18
C HIS A 86 6.30 -17.94 10.44
N ALA A 87 6.20 -17.42 9.22
CA ALA A 87 7.37 -17.01 8.45
C ALA A 87 8.17 -15.91 9.17
N LYS A 88 7.49 -14.93 9.79
CA LYS A 88 8.16 -13.84 10.51
C LYS A 88 8.93 -14.34 11.73
N ALA A 89 8.38 -15.31 12.48
CA ALA A 89 9.12 -15.94 13.58
C ALA A 89 10.35 -16.71 13.08
N GLN A 90 10.22 -17.46 11.99
CA GLN A 90 11.35 -18.15 11.37
C GLN A 90 12.45 -17.17 10.95
N CYS A 91 12.09 -16.08 10.24
CA CYS A 91 13.07 -15.09 9.78
C CYS A 91 13.75 -14.38 10.96
N TRP A 92 13.06 -14.16 12.10
CA TRP A 92 13.69 -13.66 13.32
C TRP A 92 14.68 -14.67 13.94
N ILE A 93 14.36 -15.98 13.94
CA ILE A 93 15.28 -17.02 14.40
C ILE A 93 16.53 -17.02 13.49
N ASP A 94 16.33 -17.01 12.18
CA ASP A 94 17.42 -17.02 11.20
C ASP A 94 18.32 -15.77 11.34
N ALA A 95 17.73 -14.59 11.49
CA ALA A 95 18.46 -13.34 11.70
C ALA A 95 19.26 -13.36 13.03
N GLY A 96 18.66 -13.89 14.10
CA GLY A 96 19.36 -14.08 15.38
C GLY A 96 20.54 -15.03 15.27
N GLN A 97 20.37 -16.14 14.56
CA GLN A 97 21.45 -17.13 14.32
C GLN A 97 22.58 -16.54 13.47
N GLN A 98 22.25 -15.84 12.39
CA GLN A 98 23.25 -15.19 11.52
C GLN A 98 24.05 -14.14 12.30
N THR A 99 23.37 -13.31 13.07
CA THR A 99 24.01 -12.25 13.87
C THR A 99 24.90 -12.85 14.97
N GLN A 100 24.47 -13.94 15.62
CA GLN A 100 25.27 -14.68 16.60
C GLN A 100 26.53 -15.31 15.97
N GLN A 101 26.38 -15.91 14.77
CA GLN A 101 27.52 -16.49 14.04
C GLN A 101 28.54 -15.41 13.61
N ALA A 102 28.08 -14.19 13.35
CA ALA A 102 28.93 -13.04 13.08
C ALA A 102 29.61 -12.48 14.33
N ASN A 103 29.48 -13.09 15.50
CA ASN A 103 29.97 -12.63 16.79
C ASN A 103 29.51 -11.19 17.11
N ASP A 104 28.30 -10.85 16.78
CA ASP A 104 27.72 -9.57 17.13
C ASP A 104 27.26 -9.58 18.60
N HIS A 105 27.74 -8.61 19.36
CA HIS A 105 27.46 -8.45 20.79
C HIS A 105 26.71 -7.17 21.12
N TRP A 106 26.07 -6.53 20.12
CA TRP A 106 25.41 -5.25 20.26
C TRP A 106 23.92 -5.36 20.64
N GLY A 107 23.44 -6.55 21.00
CA GLY A 107 22.08 -6.76 21.54
C GLY A 107 21.00 -7.16 20.54
N PHE A 108 21.29 -7.18 19.22
CA PHE A 108 20.31 -7.57 18.22
C PHE A 108 19.90 -9.05 18.34
N VAL A 109 20.80 -9.93 18.77
CA VAL A 109 20.48 -11.35 18.98
C VAL A 109 19.36 -11.51 20.02
N GLU A 110 19.46 -10.77 21.13
CA GLU A 110 18.47 -10.77 22.20
C GLU A 110 17.13 -10.17 21.72
N GLU A 111 17.17 -9.13 20.94
CA GLU A 111 15.97 -8.53 20.33
C GLU A 111 15.32 -9.52 19.34
N ALA A 112 16.10 -10.20 18.51
CA ALA A 112 15.59 -11.22 17.59
C ALA A 112 14.94 -12.40 18.32
N ILE A 113 15.56 -12.88 19.42
CA ILE A 113 15.00 -13.90 20.30
C ILE A 113 13.65 -13.41 20.88
N GLY A 114 13.60 -12.16 21.35
CA GLY A 114 12.37 -11.56 21.88
C GLY A 114 11.24 -11.54 20.87
N GLN A 115 11.52 -11.10 19.64
CA GLN A 115 10.53 -11.08 18.56
C GLN A 115 10.05 -12.49 18.21
N ALA A 116 10.97 -13.42 17.99
CA ALA A 116 10.62 -14.81 17.69
C ALA A 116 9.80 -15.44 18.83
N ALA A 117 10.16 -15.17 20.10
CA ALA A 117 9.47 -15.71 21.26
C ALA A 117 8.02 -15.23 21.35
N VAL A 118 7.79 -13.91 21.25
CA VAL A 118 6.43 -13.35 21.31
C VAL A 118 5.55 -13.93 20.22
N ILE A 119 6.06 -13.99 18.98
CA ILE A 119 5.29 -14.52 17.86
C ILE A 119 5.00 -16.02 18.09
N THR A 120 6.01 -16.82 18.42
CA THR A 120 5.85 -18.27 18.64
C THR A 120 4.84 -18.57 19.75
N MET A 121 4.97 -17.90 20.90
CA MET A 121 4.07 -18.09 22.04
C MET A 121 2.63 -17.66 21.72
N SER A 122 2.48 -16.58 20.96
CA SER A 122 1.15 -16.13 20.52
C SER A 122 0.50 -17.12 19.55
N LEU A 123 1.27 -17.72 18.65
CA LEU A 123 0.78 -18.75 17.74
C LEU A 123 0.38 -20.04 18.50
N GLU A 124 1.15 -20.44 19.52
CA GLU A 124 0.82 -21.59 20.37
C GLU A 124 -0.47 -21.37 21.18
N ASN A 125 -0.67 -20.16 21.68
CA ASN A 125 -1.79 -19.83 22.54
C ASN A 125 -3.02 -19.31 21.76
N GLY A 126 -2.91 -19.10 20.43
CA GLY A 126 -3.97 -18.51 19.62
C GLY A 126 -4.27 -17.05 19.96
N THR A 127 -3.29 -16.30 20.51
CA THR A 127 -3.47 -14.90 20.85
C THR A 127 -3.26 -14.01 19.62
N PRO A 128 -4.03 -12.93 19.47
CA PRO A 128 -3.88 -12.01 18.33
C PRO A 128 -2.48 -11.39 18.29
N LEU A 129 -1.92 -11.29 17.10
CA LEU A 129 -0.62 -10.68 16.82
C LEU A 129 -0.79 -9.38 16.05
N SER A 130 0.01 -8.38 16.41
CA SER A 130 0.14 -7.15 15.63
C SER A 130 1.04 -7.38 14.42
N ALA A 131 0.59 -6.91 13.25
CA ALA A 131 1.42 -6.86 12.05
C ALA A 131 2.35 -5.64 12.01
N ALA A 132 2.31 -4.77 13.02
CA ALA A 132 3.23 -3.64 13.15
C ALA A 132 4.68 -4.12 13.32
N ASN A 133 5.62 -3.32 12.84
CA ASN A 133 7.03 -3.61 13.05
C ASN A 133 7.45 -3.13 14.44
N PRO A 134 8.31 -3.89 15.13
CA PRO A 134 8.78 -3.52 16.45
C PRO A 134 9.69 -2.29 16.39
N VAL A 135 9.68 -1.49 17.45
CA VAL A 135 10.70 -0.48 17.68
C VAL A 135 11.81 -1.13 18.51
N LEU A 136 12.93 -1.40 17.85
CA LEU A 136 14.09 -2.05 18.46
C LEU A 136 15.11 -1.01 18.91
N ARG A 137 15.85 -1.31 19.98
CA ARG A 137 16.84 -0.37 20.57
C ARG A 137 18.13 -0.29 19.79
N THR A 138 18.47 -1.38 19.09
CA THR A 138 19.73 -1.54 18.36
C THR A 138 19.54 -1.38 16.86
N VAL A 139 18.44 -0.76 16.42
CA VAL A 139 18.09 -0.66 15.00
C VAL A 139 17.77 0.78 14.61
N SER A 140 18.41 1.25 13.56
CA SER A 140 18.05 2.52 12.89
C SER A 140 17.12 2.25 11.71
N THR A 141 16.24 3.19 11.42
CA THR A 141 15.43 3.12 10.21
C THR A 141 16.32 3.36 9.00
N VAL A 142 16.40 2.38 8.11
CA VAL A 142 17.05 2.47 6.81
C VAL A 142 16.02 2.33 5.71
N ARG A 143 16.27 2.90 4.52
CA ARG A 143 15.48 2.77 3.31
C ARG A 143 13.97 2.97 3.56
N PRO A 144 13.54 4.17 3.96
CA PRO A 144 12.12 4.47 4.20
C PRO A 144 11.25 4.24 2.95
N ASP A 145 11.84 4.29 1.75
CA ASP A 145 11.20 3.92 0.50
C ASP A 145 10.78 2.43 0.47
N LEU A 146 11.64 1.51 0.92
CA LEU A 146 11.32 0.08 0.99
C LEU A 146 10.26 -0.20 2.07
N TRP A 147 10.31 0.49 3.20
CA TRP A 147 9.26 0.42 4.23
C TRP A 147 7.90 0.84 3.70
N LYS A 148 7.86 1.84 2.82
CA LYS A 148 6.62 2.25 2.14
C LYS A 148 6.08 1.12 1.25
N ILE A 149 6.96 0.41 0.53
CA ILE A 149 6.58 -0.75 -0.29
C ILE A 149 6.03 -1.88 0.60
N VAL A 150 6.72 -2.22 1.70
CA VAL A 150 6.24 -3.19 2.71
C VAL A 150 4.81 -2.87 3.14
N ASN A 151 4.56 -1.63 3.57
CA ASN A 151 3.24 -1.21 4.04
C ASN A 151 2.19 -1.25 2.93
N THR A 152 2.57 -0.94 1.69
CA THR A 152 1.67 -1.03 0.53
C THR A 152 1.25 -2.48 0.26
N ILE A 153 2.18 -3.43 0.29
CA ILE A 153 1.89 -4.86 0.10
C ILE A 153 1.02 -5.39 1.25
N LYS A 154 1.33 -5.04 2.49
CA LYS A 154 0.53 -5.46 3.68
C LYS A 154 -0.89 -4.90 3.65
N GLY A 155 -1.07 -3.71 3.11
CA GLY A 155 -2.39 -3.08 2.98
C GLY A 155 -3.25 -3.65 1.84
N ASP A 156 -2.70 -4.49 0.96
CA ASP A 156 -3.46 -5.11 -0.13
C ASP A 156 -4.32 -6.25 0.40
N PRO A 157 -5.66 -6.23 0.20
CA PRO A 157 -6.54 -7.32 0.60
C PRO A 157 -6.16 -8.69 0.03
N ALA A 158 -5.53 -8.74 -1.15
CA ALA A 158 -5.06 -9.98 -1.75
C ALA A 158 -3.94 -10.63 -0.95
N PHE A 159 -3.09 -9.84 -0.28
CA PHE A 159 -1.98 -10.33 0.52
C PHE A 159 -2.44 -11.26 1.66
N ALA A 160 -3.47 -10.86 2.41
CA ALA A 160 -4.00 -11.66 3.51
C ALA A 160 -4.51 -13.05 3.06
N GLN A 161 -4.89 -13.16 1.79
CA GLN A 161 -5.45 -14.37 1.18
C GLN A 161 -4.43 -15.16 0.34
N CYS A 162 -3.15 -14.76 0.33
CA CYS A 162 -2.08 -15.35 -0.46
C CYS A 162 -0.91 -15.78 0.42
N PRO A 163 -0.94 -16.99 1.02
CA PRO A 163 0.13 -17.47 1.89
C PRO A 163 1.52 -17.44 1.25
N GLN A 164 1.60 -17.67 -0.06
CA GLN A 164 2.86 -17.67 -0.80
C GLN A 164 3.51 -16.28 -0.90
N ALA A 165 2.72 -15.20 -0.82
CA ALA A 165 3.23 -13.83 -0.79
C ALA A 165 3.68 -13.42 0.62
N GLN A 166 3.20 -14.08 1.65
CA GLN A 166 3.39 -13.69 3.04
C GLN A 166 4.82 -13.96 3.54
N GLN A 167 5.40 -15.11 3.17
CA GLN A 167 6.74 -15.48 3.60
C GLN A 167 7.82 -14.49 3.11
N PRO A 168 7.95 -14.19 1.82
CA PRO A 168 8.98 -13.28 1.36
C PRO A 168 8.80 -11.86 1.96
N LEU A 169 7.58 -11.40 2.20
CA LEU A 169 7.38 -10.11 2.86
C LEU A 169 7.85 -10.13 4.30
N ALA A 170 7.50 -11.18 5.06
CA ALA A 170 7.89 -11.32 6.45
C ALA A 170 9.42 -11.33 6.62
N CYS A 171 10.14 -12.03 5.73
CA CYS A 171 11.59 -12.05 5.73
C CYS A 171 12.20 -10.71 5.31
N ALA A 172 11.66 -10.05 4.27
CA ALA A 172 12.12 -8.71 3.87
C ALA A 172 12.02 -7.68 5.01
N GLU A 173 10.97 -7.74 5.83
CA GLU A 173 10.83 -6.88 7.00
C GLU A 173 11.94 -7.13 8.03
N VAL A 174 12.21 -8.40 8.34
CA VAL A 174 13.25 -8.75 9.31
C VAL A 174 14.64 -8.40 8.79
N GLU A 175 14.90 -8.63 7.51
CA GLU A 175 16.16 -8.26 6.85
C GLU A 175 16.37 -6.74 6.83
N LEU A 176 15.30 -5.93 6.62
CA LEU A 176 15.37 -4.48 6.73
C LEU A 176 15.72 -4.03 8.16
N LEU A 177 15.18 -4.70 9.18
CA LEU A 177 15.53 -4.44 10.57
C LEU A 177 16.98 -4.86 10.86
N GLN A 178 17.45 -5.97 10.30
CA GLN A 178 18.83 -6.41 10.42
C GLN A 178 19.81 -5.45 9.69
N ALA A 179 19.42 -4.95 8.50
CA ALA A 179 20.17 -3.88 7.83
C ALA A 179 20.20 -2.58 8.68
N GLY A 180 19.08 -2.28 9.33
CA GLY A 180 18.99 -1.17 10.28
C GLY A 180 19.91 -1.34 11.50
N HIS A 181 20.09 -2.58 11.97
CA HIS A 181 21.06 -2.90 13.03
C HIS A 181 22.51 -2.71 12.55
N ASP A 182 22.83 -3.20 11.37
CA ASP A 182 24.16 -2.99 10.79
C ASP A 182 24.47 -1.48 10.64
N ALA A 183 23.50 -0.70 10.20
CA ALA A 183 23.63 0.75 10.11
C ALA A 183 23.77 1.42 11.48
N TRP A 184 22.98 1.00 12.47
CA TRP A 184 23.08 1.47 13.85
C TRP A 184 24.46 1.20 14.45
N ALA A 185 25.03 0.01 14.19
CA ALA A 185 26.37 -0.39 14.58
C ALA A 185 27.47 0.23 13.67
N ARG A 186 27.12 1.14 12.76
CA ARG A 186 28.01 1.78 11.79
C ARG A 186 28.67 0.84 10.77
N ARG A 187 28.09 -0.32 10.55
CA ARG A 187 28.49 -1.27 9.50
C ARG A 187 27.74 -1.00 8.21
N PHE A 188 27.87 0.20 7.66
CA PHE A 188 27.06 0.67 6.52
C PHE A 188 27.21 -0.23 5.29
N SER A 189 28.41 -0.73 5.02
CA SER A 189 28.63 -1.66 3.90
C SER A 189 27.88 -2.98 4.09
N ALA A 190 27.82 -3.51 5.32
CA ALA A 190 27.04 -4.71 5.61
C ALA A 190 25.54 -4.45 5.46
N ALA A 191 25.06 -3.29 5.91
CA ALA A 191 23.67 -2.88 5.71
C ALA A 191 23.29 -2.81 4.22
N GLU A 192 24.16 -2.24 3.38
CA GLU A 192 23.94 -2.16 1.93
C GLU A 192 23.93 -3.55 1.27
N GLN A 193 24.79 -4.46 1.72
CA GLN A 193 24.87 -5.82 1.17
C GLN A 193 23.59 -6.64 1.39
N ARG A 194 22.77 -6.31 2.37
CA ARG A 194 21.45 -6.96 2.59
C ARG A 194 20.36 -6.47 1.65
N LEU A 195 20.48 -5.25 1.13
CA LEU A 195 19.41 -4.62 0.35
C LEU A 195 18.99 -5.40 -0.91
N PRO A 196 19.88 -6.04 -1.68
CA PRO A 196 19.46 -6.84 -2.84
C PRO A 196 18.51 -7.98 -2.47
N GLU A 197 18.72 -8.68 -1.35
CA GLU A 197 17.86 -9.76 -0.88
C GLU A 197 16.50 -9.21 -0.41
N VAL A 198 16.51 -8.10 0.33
CA VAL A 198 15.28 -7.37 0.71
C VAL A 198 14.45 -7.02 -0.52
N GLN A 199 15.08 -6.42 -1.54
CA GLN A 199 14.39 -6.02 -2.76
C GLN A 199 13.85 -7.23 -3.54
N ASP A 200 14.60 -8.32 -3.60
CA ASP A 200 14.16 -9.56 -4.25
C ASP A 200 12.94 -10.18 -3.52
N ASN A 201 12.98 -10.23 -2.20
CA ASN A 201 11.88 -10.70 -1.37
C ASN A 201 10.62 -9.83 -1.50
N LEU A 202 10.78 -8.50 -1.53
CA LEU A 202 9.67 -7.58 -1.78
C LEU A 202 9.07 -7.77 -3.18
N ARG A 203 9.91 -7.93 -4.19
CA ARG A 203 9.49 -8.21 -5.58
C ARG A 203 8.72 -9.53 -5.64
N LYS A 204 9.26 -10.61 -5.08
CA LYS A 204 8.60 -11.94 -5.02
C LYS A 204 7.24 -11.86 -4.33
N SER A 205 7.16 -11.15 -3.20
CA SER A 205 5.90 -10.97 -2.49
C SER A 205 4.87 -10.24 -3.34
N ALA A 206 5.24 -9.12 -3.96
CA ALA A 206 4.34 -8.33 -4.79
C ALA A 206 3.85 -9.10 -6.03
N GLU A 207 4.77 -9.76 -6.75
CA GLU A 207 4.44 -10.58 -7.92
C GLU A 207 3.51 -11.74 -7.55
N THR A 208 3.78 -12.42 -6.44
CA THR A 208 2.97 -13.55 -5.97
C THR A 208 1.58 -13.09 -5.49
N ALA A 209 1.48 -11.97 -4.78
CA ALA A 209 0.19 -11.38 -4.40
C ALA A 209 -0.64 -11.02 -5.64
N LEU A 210 0.00 -10.46 -6.67
CA LEU A 210 -0.65 -10.16 -7.95
C LEU A 210 -1.12 -11.45 -8.66
N GLN A 211 -0.31 -12.51 -8.69
CA GLN A 211 -0.69 -13.79 -9.26
C GLN A 211 -1.86 -14.44 -8.50
N CYS A 212 -1.86 -14.39 -7.17
CA CYS A 212 -2.98 -14.88 -6.35
C CYS A 212 -4.27 -14.13 -6.65
N SER A 213 -4.20 -12.82 -6.83
CA SER A 213 -5.37 -12.00 -7.19
C SER A 213 -5.88 -12.35 -8.58
N GLN A 214 -4.98 -12.63 -9.52
CA GLN A 214 -5.31 -13.05 -10.89
C GLN A 214 -5.81 -14.50 -10.96
N ALA A 215 -5.22 -15.43 -10.20
CA ALA A 215 -5.67 -16.83 -10.14
C ALA A 215 -7.07 -16.97 -9.52
N LYS A 216 -7.44 -16.11 -8.57
CA LYS A 216 -8.84 -16.00 -8.09
C LYS A 216 -9.75 -15.35 -9.13
N ALA A 217 -9.20 -14.65 -10.10
CA ALA A 217 -9.90 -14.09 -11.26
C ALA A 217 -10.02 -15.10 -12.43
N THR A 218 -9.43 -16.32 -12.34
CA THR A 218 -9.65 -17.38 -13.35
C THR A 218 -10.97 -18.09 -13.05
N PRO A 219 -11.88 -18.26 -14.02
CA PRO A 219 -13.30 -18.36 -13.76
C PRO A 219 -13.73 -19.74 -13.27
N ALA A 220 -14.01 -19.88 -11.97
CA ALA A 220 -15.27 -20.51 -11.65
C ALA A 220 -16.32 -19.50 -12.11
N SER A 221 -16.90 -19.66 -13.32
CA SER A 221 -18.00 -18.84 -13.83
C SER A 221 -17.94 -17.42 -13.25
N ALA A 222 -17.28 -16.48 -13.94
CA ALA A 222 -17.18 -15.11 -13.48
C ALA A 222 -18.54 -14.68 -12.94
N PRO A 223 -18.68 -14.17 -11.70
CA PRO A 223 -19.83 -13.37 -11.38
C PRO A 223 -19.81 -12.29 -12.47
N ALA A 224 -20.82 -12.29 -13.32
CA ALA A 224 -20.96 -11.32 -14.39
C ALA A 224 -20.57 -10.00 -13.76
N VAL A 225 -19.53 -9.34 -14.32
CA VAL A 225 -19.15 -7.98 -13.87
C VAL A 225 -20.46 -7.25 -13.89
N GLN A 226 -21.02 -6.98 -12.69
CA GLN A 226 -22.26 -6.23 -12.60
C GLN A 226 -21.85 -4.83 -13.03
N VAL A 227 -21.93 -4.61 -14.35
CA VAL A 227 -21.81 -3.27 -14.90
C VAL A 227 -22.90 -2.49 -14.19
N PRO A 228 -22.57 -1.46 -13.41
CA PRO A 228 -23.61 -0.66 -12.79
C PRO A 228 -24.57 -0.25 -13.90
N GLN A 229 -25.85 -0.50 -13.75
CA GLN A 229 -26.82 -0.18 -14.80
C GLN A 229 -26.74 1.29 -15.21
N LYS A 230 -26.22 2.14 -14.31
CA LYS A 230 -26.09 3.57 -14.51
C LYS A 230 -24.93 4.18 -13.74
N ILE A 231 -24.20 5.07 -14.36
CA ILE A 231 -23.20 5.94 -13.72
C ILE A 231 -23.71 7.39 -13.76
N THR A 232 -23.62 8.08 -12.63
CA THR A 232 -23.96 9.51 -12.51
C THR A 232 -22.67 10.33 -12.35
N LEU A 233 -22.45 11.26 -13.27
CA LEU A 233 -21.31 12.18 -13.30
C LEU A 233 -21.80 13.58 -12.96
N ARG A 234 -21.23 14.23 -11.95
CA ARG A 234 -21.58 15.61 -11.60
C ARG A 234 -21.10 16.57 -12.68
N ALA A 235 -22.01 17.41 -13.19
CA ALA A 235 -21.66 18.33 -14.26
C ALA A 235 -20.60 19.38 -13.83
N ASP A 236 -20.60 19.80 -12.57
CA ASP A 236 -19.64 20.77 -12.03
C ASP A 236 -18.22 20.21 -11.91
N SER A 237 -18.06 18.88 -11.85
CA SER A 237 -16.75 18.22 -11.93
C SER A 237 -16.35 17.83 -13.35
N LEU A 238 -17.34 17.74 -14.26
CA LEU A 238 -17.10 17.46 -15.67
C LEU A 238 -16.76 18.72 -16.46
N PHE A 239 -17.51 19.80 -16.28
CA PHE A 239 -17.46 20.99 -17.10
C PHE A 239 -17.17 22.25 -16.27
N ARG A 240 -16.59 23.26 -16.91
CA ARG A 240 -16.58 24.62 -16.34
C ARG A 240 -18.03 25.12 -16.20
N PHE A 241 -18.20 26.09 -15.32
CA PHE A 241 -19.51 26.73 -15.13
C PHE A 241 -20.13 27.15 -16.48
N ASP A 242 -21.37 26.83 -16.68
CA ASP A 242 -22.15 27.05 -17.92
C ASP A 242 -21.53 26.49 -19.21
N GLY A 243 -20.48 25.67 -19.09
CA GLY A 243 -19.80 25.02 -20.20
C GLY A 243 -20.50 23.72 -20.64
N SER A 244 -20.42 23.48 -21.98
CA SER A 244 -20.99 22.30 -22.62
C SER A 244 -20.11 21.75 -23.75
N SER A 245 -19.07 22.46 -24.17
CA SER A 245 -18.16 22.02 -25.23
C SER A 245 -17.06 21.08 -24.72
N GLU A 246 -16.38 20.37 -25.62
CA GLU A 246 -15.23 19.51 -25.28
C GLU A 246 -14.09 20.33 -24.63
N ALA A 247 -13.86 21.56 -25.11
CA ALA A 247 -12.88 22.47 -24.49
C ALA A 247 -13.27 22.95 -23.09
N ALA A 248 -14.53 22.83 -22.70
CA ALA A 248 -15.02 23.14 -21.37
C ALA A 248 -14.89 21.95 -20.39
N ILE A 249 -14.50 20.74 -20.85
CA ILE A 249 -14.29 19.61 -19.98
C ILE A 249 -13.07 19.86 -19.11
N LEU A 250 -13.25 19.75 -17.80
CA LEU A 250 -12.20 19.91 -16.81
C LEU A 250 -11.26 18.69 -16.78
N PRO A 251 -10.01 18.84 -16.32
CA PRO A 251 -9.09 17.72 -16.19
C PRO A 251 -9.65 16.56 -15.31
N ALA A 252 -10.42 16.90 -14.27
CA ALA A 252 -11.12 15.92 -13.45
C ALA A 252 -12.21 15.18 -14.24
N GLY A 253 -12.95 15.88 -15.07
CA GLY A 253 -13.96 15.31 -15.96
C GLY A 253 -13.37 14.36 -16.99
N LYS A 254 -12.24 14.72 -17.61
CA LYS A 254 -11.53 13.85 -18.55
C LYS A 254 -11.14 12.52 -17.87
N ARG A 255 -10.55 12.58 -16.67
CA ARG A 255 -10.21 11.35 -15.92
C ARG A 255 -11.41 10.46 -15.62
N GLN A 256 -12.57 11.06 -15.29
CA GLN A 256 -13.80 10.30 -15.06
C GLN A 256 -14.28 9.62 -16.35
N LEU A 257 -14.27 10.32 -17.47
CA LEU A 257 -14.67 9.78 -18.77
C LEU A 257 -13.69 8.69 -19.27
N ASP A 258 -12.38 8.87 -19.05
CA ASP A 258 -11.37 7.86 -19.36
C ASP A 258 -11.57 6.58 -18.51
N GLY A 259 -12.05 6.74 -17.27
CA GLY A 259 -12.48 5.64 -16.41
C GLY A 259 -13.66 4.87 -17.02
N VAL A 260 -14.64 5.58 -17.58
CA VAL A 260 -15.78 4.96 -18.29
C VAL A 260 -15.29 4.19 -19.54
N VAL A 261 -14.40 4.79 -20.35
CA VAL A 261 -13.79 4.13 -21.51
C VAL A 261 -13.08 2.84 -21.12
N THR A 262 -12.29 2.90 -20.06
CA THR A 262 -11.54 1.74 -19.55
C THR A 262 -12.47 0.66 -19.01
N GLY A 263 -13.55 1.06 -18.30
CA GLY A 263 -14.57 0.14 -17.80
C GLY A 263 -15.29 -0.59 -18.92
N LEU A 264 -15.66 0.12 -19.98
CA LEU A 264 -16.34 -0.46 -21.14
C LEU A 264 -15.49 -1.51 -21.87
N LYS A 265 -14.17 -1.32 -21.95
CA LYS A 265 -13.27 -2.33 -22.54
C LYS A 265 -13.28 -3.66 -21.78
N ARG A 266 -13.65 -3.62 -20.49
CA ARG A 266 -13.75 -4.80 -19.60
C ARG A 266 -15.18 -5.34 -19.48
N ALA A 267 -16.15 -4.72 -20.14
CA ALA A 267 -17.57 -5.05 -20.03
C ALA A 267 -18.18 -5.40 -21.40
N PRO A 268 -17.83 -6.56 -21.97
CA PRO A 268 -18.27 -6.96 -23.33
C PRO A 268 -19.78 -7.21 -23.43
N THR A 269 -20.49 -7.27 -22.31
CA THR A 269 -21.95 -7.46 -22.26
C THR A 269 -22.74 -6.18 -22.54
N VAL A 270 -22.09 -5.00 -22.51
CA VAL A 270 -22.76 -3.74 -22.83
C VAL A 270 -22.98 -3.64 -24.34
N ARG A 271 -24.21 -3.33 -24.75
CA ARG A 271 -24.61 -3.23 -26.16
C ARG A 271 -24.87 -1.80 -26.61
N GLU A 272 -25.33 -0.96 -25.71
CA GLU A 272 -25.68 0.43 -26.00
C GLU A 272 -25.43 1.31 -24.77
N LEU A 273 -25.16 2.60 -24.98
CA LEU A 273 -25.10 3.62 -23.95
C LEU A 273 -26.21 4.65 -24.16
N LYS A 274 -26.97 4.96 -23.11
CA LYS A 274 -27.89 6.10 -23.11
C LYS A 274 -27.31 7.18 -22.20
N ILE A 275 -27.04 8.34 -22.77
CA ILE A 275 -26.38 9.45 -22.10
C ILE A 275 -27.42 10.56 -21.92
N THR A 276 -27.75 10.89 -20.66
CA THR A 276 -28.77 11.89 -20.34
C THR A 276 -28.17 13.01 -19.52
N GLY A 277 -28.27 14.24 -20.00
CA GLY A 277 -27.90 15.45 -19.28
C GLY A 277 -29.08 16.04 -18.51
N PHE A 278 -28.78 16.60 -17.33
CA PHE A 278 -29.73 17.30 -16.48
C PHE A 278 -29.13 18.64 -16.03
N ALA A 279 -30.02 19.60 -15.82
CA ALA A 279 -29.73 20.91 -15.21
C ALA A 279 -30.50 21.04 -13.88
N ASP A 280 -30.13 22.02 -13.08
CA ASP A 280 -30.96 22.41 -11.95
C ASP A 280 -32.14 23.31 -12.42
N ARG A 281 -32.98 23.71 -11.47
CA ARG A 281 -34.16 24.54 -11.74
C ARG A 281 -33.88 26.03 -11.94
N LEU A 282 -32.61 26.43 -11.84
CA LEU A 282 -32.24 27.85 -12.04
C LEU A 282 -32.06 28.15 -13.54
N GLY A 283 -32.56 29.26 -13.99
CA GLY A 283 -32.55 29.67 -15.40
C GLY A 283 -33.86 29.35 -16.12
N SER A 284 -33.89 29.59 -17.44
CA SER A 284 -35.05 29.28 -18.26
C SER A 284 -35.06 27.80 -18.69
N ASP A 285 -36.24 27.24 -18.86
CA ASP A 285 -36.40 25.84 -19.30
C ASP A 285 -35.74 25.61 -20.67
N THR A 286 -35.84 26.58 -21.59
CA THR A 286 -35.22 26.49 -22.90
C THR A 286 -33.68 26.44 -22.80
N HIS A 287 -33.10 27.27 -21.95
CA HIS A 287 -31.65 27.25 -21.69
C HIS A 287 -31.22 25.91 -21.07
N ASN A 288 -31.90 25.49 -20.03
CA ASN A 288 -31.60 24.24 -19.33
C ASN A 288 -31.75 23.00 -20.24
N GLN A 289 -32.76 22.99 -21.09
CA GLN A 289 -32.96 21.94 -22.08
C GLN A 289 -31.79 21.91 -23.10
N SER A 290 -31.39 23.03 -23.61
CA SER A 290 -30.26 23.16 -24.55
C SER A 290 -28.92 22.75 -23.89
N LEU A 291 -28.63 23.31 -22.71
CA LEU A 291 -27.38 23.07 -21.97
C LEU A 291 -27.23 21.58 -21.60
N SER A 292 -28.30 20.96 -21.10
CA SER A 292 -28.30 19.55 -20.73
C SER A 292 -28.08 18.64 -21.94
N LEU A 293 -28.72 18.92 -23.07
CA LEU A 293 -28.52 18.19 -24.31
C LEU A 293 -27.11 18.33 -24.85
N GLN A 294 -26.56 19.53 -24.89
CA GLN A 294 -25.20 19.78 -25.35
C GLN A 294 -24.15 19.04 -24.51
N ARG A 295 -24.30 19.02 -23.17
CA ARG A 295 -23.44 18.27 -22.27
C ARG A 295 -23.48 16.76 -22.54
N ALA A 296 -24.66 16.19 -22.73
CA ALA A 296 -24.82 14.78 -23.09
C ALA A 296 -24.17 14.47 -24.46
N GLN A 297 -24.34 15.34 -25.45
CA GLN A 297 -23.72 15.20 -26.78
C GLN A 297 -22.19 15.27 -26.68
N THR A 298 -21.64 16.17 -25.88
CA THR A 298 -20.21 16.32 -25.66
C THR A 298 -19.61 15.09 -24.99
N VAL A 299 -20.27 14.53 -23.97
CA VAL A 299 -19.86 13.27 -23.37
C VAL A 299 -19.88 12.13 -24.39
N ARG A 300 -20.93 12.00 -25.18
CA ARG A 300 -21.02 11.02 -26.27
C ARG A 300 -19.86 11.16 -27.25
N GLN A 301 -19.56 12.38 -27.68
CA GLN A 301 -18.47 12.65 -28.61
C GLN A 301 -17.11 12.32 -28.01
N TYR A 302 -16.88 12.67 -26.75
CA TYR A 302 -15.67 12.33 -26.03
C TYR A 302 -15.44 10.82 -25.98
N LEU A 303 -16.44 10.04 -25.59
CA LEU A 303 -16.36 8.58 -25.54
C LEU A 303 -16.04 7.99 -26.92
N ARG A 304 -16.67 8.51 -27.98
CA ARG A 304 -16.41 8.09 -29.36
C ARG A 304 -14.98 8.39 -29.80
N ASN A 305 -14.48 9.59 -29.51
CA ASN A 305 -13.11 10.01 -29.83
C ASN A 305 -12.05 9.18 -29.08
N HIS A 306 -12.42 8.58 -27.93
CA HIS A 306 -11.54 7.72 -27.13
C HIS A 306 -11.77 6.23 -27.34
N GLY A 307 -12.40 5.85 -28.49
CA GLY A 307 -12.45 4.49 -28.98
C GLY A 307 -13.66 3.67 -28.54
N VAL A 308 -14.71 4.29 -28.01
CA VAL A 308 -15.98 3.60 -27.76
C VAL A 308 -16.78 3.51 -29.07
N THR A 309 -16.95 2.30 -29.58
CA THR A 309 -17.64 2.00 -30.85
C THR A 309 -19.11 1.59 -30.67
N LEU A 310 -19.56 1.43 -29.45
CA LEU A 310 -20.95 1.04 -29.13
C LEU A 310 -21.96 2.07 -29.65
N PRO A 311 -23.19 1.66 -29.99
CA PRO A 311 -24.31 2.57 -30.19
C PRO A 311 -24.49 3.49 -28.98
N MET A 312 -24.66 4.79 -29.22
CA MET A 312 -24.79 5.79 -28.14
C MET A 312 -25.87 6.79 -28.50
N THR A 313 -26.86 6.92 -27.65
CA THR A 313 -27.86 7.99 -27.67
C THR A 313 -27.51 9.09 -26.70
N ALA A 314 -27.84 10.34 -27.00
CA ALA A 314 -27.63 11.49 -26.14
C ALA A 314 -28.90 12.34 -26.08
N GLN A 315 -29.39 12.65 -24.90
CA GLN A 315 -30.58 13.48 -24.69
C GLN A 315 -30.43 14.44 -23.52
N GLY A 316 -31.12 15.57 -23.59
CA GLY A 316 -31.21 16.52 -22.49
C GLY A 316 -32.60 16.41 -21.84
N GLN A 317 -32.64 16.55 -20.54
CA GLN A 317 -33.88 16.56 -19.75
C GLN A 317 -34.12 17.91 -19.06
N GLY A 318 -33.26 18.91 -19.34
CA GLY A 318 -33.38 20.22 -18.72
C GLY A 318 -33.43 20.12 -17.20
N SER A 319 -34.38 20.80 -16.59
CA SER A 319 -34.62 20.82 -15.15
C SER A 319 -35.56 19.69 -14.67
N ALA A 320 -35.87 18.71 -15.50
CA ALA A 320 -36.66 17.55 -15.09
C ALA A 320 -35.90 16.61 -14.13
N ASN A 321 -36.63 15.80 -13.39
CA ASN A 321 -36.08 14.75 -12.53
C ASN A 321 -35.01 15.23 -11.53
N GLN A 322 -35.37 16.30 -10.78
CA GLN A 322 -34.50 16.84 -9.74
C GLN A 322 -34.25 15.79 -8.64
N LEU A 323 -32.97 15.56 -8.28
CA LEU A 323 -32.58 14.64 -7.20
C LEU A 323 -32.77 15.26 -5.82
N VAL A 324 -32.62 16.58 -5.72
CA VAL A 324 -32.75 17.34 -4.48
C VAL A 324 -33.63 18.55 -4.69
N THR A 325 -34.47 18.84 -3.68
CA THR A 325 -35.25 20.07 -3.61
C THR A 325 -34.64 21.00 -2.57
N CYS A 326 -34.34 22.22 -2.95
CA CYS A 326 -33.62 23.19 -2.16
C CYS A 326 -34.48 24.42 -1.91
N GLN A 327 -34.51 24.95 -0.67
CA GLN A 327 -35.35 26.08 -0.26
C GLN A 327 -34.52 27.27 0.31
N GLN A 328 -33.20 27.26 0.15
CA GLN A 328 -32.32 28.32 0.63
C GLN A 328 -32.65 29.65 0.01
N THR A 329 -32.70 30.70 0.82
CA THR A 329 -32.98 32.09 0.40
C THR A 329 -31.73 32.77 -0.12
N LYS A 330 -30.54 32.40 0.40
CA LYS A 330 -29.27 32.93 -0.10
C LYS A 330 -28.88 32.20 -1.39
N ARG A 331 -28.61 32.99 -2.44
CA ARG A 331 -28.32 32.46 -3.78
C ARG A 331 -27.16 31.43 -3.78
N ASP A 332 -26.05 31.74 -3.09
CA ASP A 332 -24.86 30.87 -3.08
C ASP A 332 -25.12 29.52 -2.36
N GLU A 333 -25.92 29.55 -1.30
CA GLU A 333 -26.32 28.35 -0.59
C GLU A 333 -27.29 27.51 -1.45
N LEU A 334 -28.20 28.19 -2.17
CA LEU A 334 -29.13 27.54 -3.08
C LEU A 334 -28.39 26.85 -4.24
N VAL A 335 -27.43 27.53 -4.87
CA VAL A 335 -26.62 27.01 -5.98
C VAL A 335 -25.82 25.77 -5.54
N ARG A 336 -25.22 25.80 -4.33
CA ARG A 336 -24.52 24.66 -3.76
C ARG A 336 -25.48 23.49 -3.46
N CYS A 337 -26.63 23.76 -2.87
CA CYS A 337 -27.62 22.73 -2.59
C CYS A 337 -28.11 22.03 -3.87
N LEU A 338 -28.31 22.77 -4.94
CA LEU A 338 -28.80 22.27 -6.22
C LEU A 338 -27.74 21.53 -7.07
N GLU A 339 -26.47 21.49 -6.63
CA GLU A 339 -25.36 20.85 -7.36
C GLU A 339 -25.67 19.41 -7.81
N PRO A 340 -26.29 18.52 -7.02
CA PRO A 340 -26.58 17.15 -7.45
C PRO A 340 -27.56 17.06 -8.64
N ASN A 341 -28.36 18.10 -8.89
CA ASN A 341 -29.27 18.15 -10.01
C ASN A 341 -28.53 18.38 -11.33
N ARG A 342 -27.39 19.07 -11.30
CA ARG A 342 -26.50 19.32 -12.46
C ARG A 342 -25.62 18.10 -12.70
N ARG A 343 -26.08 17.18 -13.55
CA ARG A 343 -25.40 15.90 -13.78
C ARG A 343 -25.53 15.40 -15.21
N VAL A 344 -24.68 14.43 -15.57
CA VAL A 344 -24.82 13.59 -16.75
C VAL A 344 -24.90 12.16 -16.27
N GLU A 345 -25.91 11.43 -16.67
CA GLU A 345 -26.11 10.01 -16.41
C GLU A 345 -25.75 9.21 -17.66
N ILE A 346 -25.00 8.11 -17.47
CA ILE A 346 -24.70 7.13 -18.51
C ILE A 346 -25.33 5.82 -18.09
N GLU A 347 -26.37 5.39 -18.78
CA GLU A 347 -27.03 4.11 -18.59
C GLU A 347 -26.43 3.07 -19.56
N PHE A 348 -26.09 1.89 -19.03
CA PHE A 348 -25.53 0.78 -19.77
C PHE A 348 -26.63 -0.22 -20.11
N VAL A 349 -26.94 -0.35 -21.38
CA VAL A 349 -27.90 -1.36 -21.84
C VAL A 349 -27.13 -2.66 -22.10
N LEU A 350 -27.48 -3.69 -21.37
CA LEU A 350 -26.84 -5.01 -21.50
C LEU A 350 -27.48 -5.85 -22.61
N ALA A 351 -26.76 -6.80 -23.15
CA ALA A 351 -27.35 -7.83 -23.99
C ALA A 351 -28.32 -8.66 -23.15
N GLU A 352 -29.48 -8.96 -23.72
CA GLU A 352 -30.35 -9.98 -23.16
C GLU A 352 -29.64 -11.34 -23.21
N SER A 353 -29.59 -12.04 -22.09
CA SER A 353 -28.96 -13.36 -21.95
C SER A 353 -29.81 -14.45 -22.56
#